data_3b603c416cc5992610fe607ec141f93c
#
_entry.id   3b603c416cc5992610fe607ec141f93c
#
_cell.length_a   1.000
_cell.length_b   1.000
_cell.length_c   1.000
_cell.angle_alpha   90.00
_cell.angle_beta   90.00
_cell.angle_gamma   90.00
#
_symmetry.space_group_name_H-M   'P 1'
#
loop_
_entity.id
_entity.type
_entity.pdbx_description
1 polymer ?
#
loop_
_entity_poly.entity_id
_entity_poly.type
_entity_poly.pdbx_seq_one_letter_code
_entity_poly.pdbx_strand_id
1 'polypeptide(L)'
;MTPFGELTERGQARRLQRLAAAALQQYALTVSRIRLIAVHTNCLFRIDTVDGAKYALRICTPGEHTLADNLAEITWLTALQRDTDLHVPTPINNRNGSPITMAEAEGVPEARRCILFEWIPGRPLDDM
;
A
#
# COMPACT_ATOMS: atom_id res chain seq x y z
N MET A 1 -16.32 12.06 16.75
CA MET A 1 -15.81 11.64 15.42
C MET A 1 -16.79 10.64 14.79
N THR A 2 -17.11 10.82 13.54
CA THR A 2 -18.01 9.90 12.81
C THR A 2 -17.36 8.52 12.69
N PRO A 3 -18.07 7.43 13.01
CA PRO A 3 -17.52 6.08 12.83
C PRO A 3 -17.10 5.83 11.38
N PHE A 4 -16.00 5.12 11.20
CA PHE A 4 -15.42 4.87 9.86
C PHE A 4 -16.41 4.24 8.90
N GLY A 5 -17.17 3.22 9.35
CA GLY A 5 -18.14 2.53 8.50
C GLY A 5 -19.33 3.37 8.06
N GLU A 6 -19.57 4.50 8.73
CA GLU A 6 -20.68 5.41 8.39
C GLU A 6 -20.23 6.54 7.46
N LEU A 7 -18.94 6.63 7.16
CA LEU A 7 -18.43 7.65 6.27
C LEU A 7 -18.73 7.30 4.81
N THR A 8 -18.80 8.35 3.98
CA THR A 8 -18.77 8.16 2.54
C THR A 8 -17.43 7.54 2.12
N GLU A 9 -17.37 6.99 0.92
CA GLU A 9 -16.15 6.44 0.36
C GLU A 9 -15.01 7.48 0.39
N ARG A 10 -15.32 8.74 0.06
CA ARG A 10 -14.37 9.83 0.10
C ARG A 10 -13.87 10.11 1.53
N GLY A 11 -14.78 10.07 2.51
CA GLY A 11 -14.42 10.26 3.91
C GLY A 11 -13.53 9.14 4.43
N GLN A 12 -13.82 7.89 4.05
CA GLN A 12 -12.99 6.76 4.40
C GLN A 12 -11.60 6.89 3.79
N ALA A 13 -11.52 7.26 2.50
CA ALA A 13 -10.25 7.44 1.80
C ALA A 13 -9.41 8.53 2.45
N ARG A 14 -10.04 9.60 2.94
CA ARG A 14 -9.33 10.69 3.61
C ARG A 14 -8.66 10.20 4.90
N ARG A 15 -9.35 9.37 5.69
CA ARG A 15 -8.77 8.79 6.89
C ARG A 15 -7.69 7.77 6.56
N LEU A 16 -7.89 6.97 5.50
CA LEU A 16 -6.88 6.01 5.03
C LEU A 16 -5.64 6.72 4.51
N GLN A 17 -5.77 7.94 3.99
CA GLN A 17 -4.61 8.73 3.58
C GLN A 17 -3.71 9.08 4.78
N ARG A 18 -4.31 9.34 5.94
CA ARG A 18 -3.53 9.56 7.18
C ARG A 18 -2.82 8.29 7.60
N LEU A 19 -3.48 7.14 7.44
CA LEU A 19 -2.87 5.85 7.72
C LEU A 19 -1.72 5.58 6.75
N ALA A 20 -1.90 5.94 5.46
CA ALA A 20 -0.84 5.83 4.47
C ALA A 20 0.38 6.64 4.87
N ALA A 21 0.18 7.87 5.34
CA ALA A 21 1.28 8.72 5.79
C ALA A 21 2.01 8.09 6.97
N ALA A 22 1.26 7.49 7.92
CA ALA A 22 1.86 6.80 9.07
C ALA A 22 2.67 5.58 8.62
N ALA A 23 2.14 4.80 7.68
CA ALA A 23 2.85 3.63 7.14
C ALA A 23 4.16 4.04 6.47
N LEU A 24 4.13 5.13 5.69
CA LEU A 24 5.28 5.58 4.92
C LEU A 24 6.44 6.07 5.80
N GLN A 25 6.16 6.45 7.05
CA GLN A 25 7.22 6.82 7.99
C GLN A 25 8.11 5.63 8.35
N GLN A 26 7.65 4.41 8.12
CA GLN A 26 8.44 3.20 8.38
C GLN A 26 9.36 2.83 7.23
N TYR A 27 9.39 3.63 6.17
CA TYR A 27 10.26 3.44 5.00
C TYR A 27 11.33 4.52 4.95
N ALA A 28 12.45 4.19 4.32
CA ALA A 28 13.56 5.14 4.14
C ALA A 28 13.30 6.04 2.91
N LEU A 29 12.15 6.74 2.92
CA LEU A 29 11.70 7.60 1.84
C LEU A 29 11.34 8.98 2.37
N THR A 30 11.54 9.99 1.53
CA THR A 30 11.03 11.34 1.82
C THR A 30 9.87 11.61 0.87
N VAL A 31 8.65 11.49 1.39
CA VAL A 31 7.43 11.59 0.59
C VAL A 31 7.10 13.04 0.31
N SER A 32 6.81 13.34 -0.96
CA SER A 32 6.36 14.68 -1.36
C SER A 32 4.86 14.73 -1.60
N ARG A 33 4.24 13.62 -2.04
CA ARG A 33 2.81 13.61 -2.35
C ARG A 33 2.22 12.21 -2.22
N ILE A 34 0.98 12.15 -1.71
CA ILE A 34 0.19 10.93 -1.58
C ILE A 34 -1.13 11.18 -2.30
N ARG A 35 -1.45 10.36 -3.31
CA ARG A 35 -2.69 10.51 -4.08
C ARG A 35 -3.46 9.19 -4.13
N LEU A 36 -4.78 9.26 -3.89
CA LEU A 36 -5.65 8.13 -4.03
C LEU A 36 -5.77 7.74 -5.51
N ILE A 37 -5.59 6.44 -5.83
CA ILE A 37 -5.73 5.92 -7.19
C ILE A 37 -7.04 5.14 -7.32
N ALA A 38 -7.29 4.21 -6.39
CA ALA A 38 -8.42 3.31 -6.49
C ALA A 38 -8.87 2.85 -5.11
N VAL A 39 -10.18 2.59 -4.98
CA VAL A 39 -10.79 2.01 -3.79
C VAL A 39 -11.63 0.83 -4.26
N HIS A 40 -11.13 -0.37 -4.01
CA HIS A 40 -11.84 -1.63 -4.31
C HIS A 40 -11.73 -2.52 -3.08
N THR A 41 -11.34 -3.77 -3.25
CA THR A 41 -11.03 -4.67 -2.15
C THR A 41 -9.93 -4.07 -1.26
N ASN A 42 -8.96 -3.40 -1.89
CA ASN A 42 -7.90 -2.69 -1.19
C ASN A 42 -7.94 -1.21 -1.59
N CYS A 43 -7.29 -0.38 -0.80
CA CYS A 43 -7.14 1.04 -1.11
C CYS A 43 -5.73 1.25 -1.66
N LEU A 44 -5.63 1.88 -2.84
CA LEU A 44 -4.35 2.09 -3.51
C LEU A 44 -4.02 3.58 -3.58
N PHE A 45 -2.80 3.92 -3.19
CA PHE A 45 -2.29 5.29 -3.26
C PHE A 45 -1.04 5.35 -4.12
N ARG A 46 -0.92 6.41 -4.90
CA ARG A 46 0.31 6.74 -5.60
C ARG A 46 1.17 7.58 -4.67
N ILE A 47 2.44 7.20 -4.55
CA ILE A 47 3.39 7.89 -3.69
C ILE A 47 4.48 8.51 -4.56
N ASP A 48 4.67 9.81 -4.43
CA ASP A 48 5.77 10.53 -5.07
C ASP A 48 6.76 10.95 -3.99
N THR A 49 8.05 10.80 -4.25
CA THR A 49 9.09 11.22 -3.32
C THR A 49 9.79 12.48 -3.82
N VAL A 50 10.52 13.15 -2.94
CA VAL A 50 11.19 14.41 -3.28
C VAL A 50 12.30 14.23 -4.30
N ASP A 51 12.87 13.02 -4.42
CA ASP A 51 13.90 12.70 -5.40
C ASP A 51 13.33 12.25 -6.75
N GLY A 52 12.01 12.31 -6.92
CA GLY A 52 11.36 11.95 -8.18
C GLY A 52 10.97 10.49 -8.33
N ALA A 53 11.22 9.66 -7.33
CA ALA A 53 10.81 8.26 -7.38
C ALA A 53 9.30 8.13 -7.16
N LYS A 54 8.74 7.03 -7.67
CA LYS A 54 7.31 6.75 -7.59
C LYS A 54 7.07 5.36 -7.05
N TYR A 55 6.00 5.23 -6.24
CA TYR A 55 5.64 3.96 -5.63
C TYR A 55 4.12 3.82 -5.59
N ALA A 56 3.65 2.60 -5.36
CA ALA A 56 2.24 2.32 -5.11
C ALA A 56 2.11 1.71 -3.72
N LEU A 57 1.27 2.30 -2.88
CA LEU A 57 1.01 1.78 -1.53
C LEU A 57 -0.37 1.13 -1.53
N ARG A 58 -0.42 -0.15 -1.17
CA ARG A 58 -1.66 -0.88 -0.99
C ARG A 58 -1.96 -0.95 0.51
N ILE A 59 -3.16 -0.49 0.90
CA ILE A 59 -3.67 -0.67 2.24
C ILE A 59 -4.70 -1.78 2.18
N CYS A 60 -4.45 -2.89 2.87
CA CYS A 60 -5.31 -4.06 2.84
C CYS A 60 -6.55 -3.85 3.70
N THR A 61 -7.71 -4.27 3.20
CA THR A 61 -8.94 -4.24 3.96
C THR A 61 -9.00 -5.46 4.89
N PRO A 62 -9.28 -5.28 6.19
CA PRO A 62 -9.37 -6.40 7.10
C PRO A 62 -10.41 -7.42 6.66
N GLY A 63 -10.07 -8.70 6.73
CA GLY A 63 -10.97 -9.79 6.38
C GLY A 63 -10.97 -10.19 4.91
N GLU A 64 -10.39 -9.39 4.02
CA GLU A 64 -10.36 -9.72 2.59
C GLU A 64 -9.27 -10.73 2.25
N HIS A 65 -8.09 -10.57 2.86
CA HIS A 65 -6.97 -11.48 2.67
C HIS A 65 -6.29 -11.71 4.01
N THR A 66 -5.64 -12.86 4.15
CA THR A 66 -4.87 -13.16 5.36
C THR A 66 -3.43 -12.71 5.20
N LEU A 67 -2.69 -12.70 6.30
CA LEU A 67 -1.26 -12.45 6.25
C LEU A 67 -0.56 -13.49 5.36
N ALA A 68 -0.99 -14.77 5.44
CA ALA A 68 -0.43 -15.83 4.61
C ALA A 68 -0.65 -15.56 3.12
N ASP A 69 -1.84 -15.04 2.74
CA ASP A 69 -2.12 -14.67 1.36
C ASP A 69 -1.19 -13.58 0.87
N ASN A 70 -0.95 -12.56 1.70
CA ASN A 70 -0.05 -11.46 1.35
C ASN A 70 1.39 -11.96 1.18
N LEU A 71 1.85 -12.82 2.08
CA LEU A 71 3.21 -13.37 2.00
C LEU A 71 3.38 -14.26 0.77
N ALA A 72 2.37 -15.05 0.44
CA ALA A 72 2.39 -15.90 -0.77
C ALA A 72 2.48 -15.06 -2.03
N GLU A 73 1.72 -13.97 -2.12
CA GLU A 73 1.77 -13.04 -3.25
C GLU A 73 3.16 -12.42 -3.39
N ILE A 74 3.73 -11.95 -2.29
CA ILE A 74 5.05 -11.32 -2.29
C ILE A 74 6.11 -12.32 -2.75
N THR A 75 6.05 -13.55 -2.25
CA THR A 75 6.98 -14.62 -2.64
C THR A 75 6.87 -14.89 -4.14
N TRP A 76 5.66 -14.96 -4.67
CA TRP A 76 5.42 -15.22 -6.08
C TRP A 76 5.94 -14.07 -6.96
N LEU A 77 5.64 -12.82 -6.59
CA LEU A 77 6.12 -11.65 -7.33
C LEU A 77 7.64 -11.57 -7.33
N THR A 78 8.27 -11.86 -6.19
CA THR A 78 9.72 -11.86 -6.07
C THR A 78 10.34 -12.93 -6.96
N ALA A 79 9.74 -14.12 -7.01
CA ALA A 79 10.21 -15.21 -7.88
C ALA A 79 10.07 -14.84 -9.36
N LEU A 80 8.95 -14.23 -9.76
CA LEU A 80 8.74 -13.79 -11.14
C LEU A 80 9.79 -12.75 -11.55
N GLN A 81 10.09 -11.79 -10.68
CA GLN A 81 11.06 -10.74 -10.96
C GLN A 81 12.47 -11.32 -11.11
N ARG A 82 12.81 -12.32 -10.29
CA ARG A 82 14.13 -12.96 -10.31
C ARG A 82 14.32 -13.92 -11.48
N ASP A 83 13.29 -14.73 -11.77
CA ASP A 83 13.42 -15.89 -12.66
C ASP A 83 12.89 -15.65 -14.07
N THR A 84 12.28 -14.51 -14.36
CA THR A 84 11.70 -14.20 -15.67
C THR A 84 12.05 -12.78 -16.09
N ASP A 85 11.77 -12.46 -17.35
CA ASP A 85 11.92 -11.09 -17.88
C ASP A 85 10.64 -10.26 -17.69
N LEU A 86 9.64 -10.81 -16.98
CA LEU A 86 8.40 -10.08 -16.72
C LEU A 86 8.65 -8.92 -15.77
N HIS A 87 8.13 -7.75 -16.15
CA HIS A 87 8.18 -6.58 -15.29
C HIS A 87 6.96 -6.58 -14.38
N VAL A 88 7.13 -7.01 -13.14
CA VAL A 88 6.07 -7.11 -12.14
C VAL A 88 6.32 -6.13 -11.00
N PRO A 89 5.27 -5.73 -10.25
CA PRO A 89 5.47 -4.85 -9.09
C PRO A 89 6.40 -5.49 -8.07
N THR A 90 7.46 -4.79 -7.69
CA THR A 90 8.42 -5.29 -6.72
C THR A 90 8.09 -4.72 -5.34
N PRO A 91 7.84 -5.57 -4.32
CA PRO A 91 7.63 -5.08 -2.96
C PRO A 91 8.88 -4.41 -2.42
N ILE A 92 8.70 -3.31 -1.69
CA ILE A 92 9.77 -2.55 -1.07
C ILE A 92 9.76 -2.84 0.43
N ASN A 93 10.91 -3.20 0.98
CA ASN A 93 11.02 -3.46 2.41
C ASN A 93 11.00 -2.15 3.21
N ASN A 94 10.40 -2.21 4.40
CA ASN A 94 10.44 -1.10 5.34
C ASN A 94 11.80 -1.07 6.06
N ARG A 95 11.96 -0.14 7.02
CA ARG A 95 13.23 0.02 7.74
C ARG A 95 13.61 -1.20 8.57
N ASN A 96 12.64 -2.06 8.89
CA ASN A 96 12.87 -3.31 9.62
C ASN A 96 13.21 -4.48 8.70
N GLY A 97 13.24 -4.26 7.40
CA GLY A 97 13.51 -5.30 6.42
C GLY A 97 12.30 -6.17 6.07
N SER A 98 11.09 -5.75 6.46
CA SER A 98 9.87 -6.49 6.17
C SER A 98 9.15 -5.91 4.95
N PRO A 99 8.58 -6.75 4.07
CA PRO A 99 7.76 -6.27 2.96
C PRO A 99 6.35 -5.86 3.40
N ILE A 100 5.94 -6.19 4.60
CA ILE A 100 4.63 -5.85 5.14
C ILE A 100 4.80 -4.89 6.31
N THR A 101 4.03 -3.80 6.29
CA THR A 101 4.06 -2.77 7.31
C THR A 101 2.69 -2.68 7.97
N MET A 102 2.66 -2.74 9.30
CA MET A 102 1.41 -2.49 10.04
C MET A 102 1.34 -1.01 10.36
N ALA A 103 0.19 -0.42 10.14
CA ALA A 103 -0.02 0.99 10.43
C ALA A 103 -1.40 1.24 11.04
N GLU A 104 -1.48 2.28 11.85
CA GLU A 104 -2.71 2.72 12.50
C GLU A 104 -2.91 4.20 12.29
N ALA A 105 -4.16 4.64 12.30
CA ALA A 105 -4.50 6.05 12.27
C ALA A 105 -5.77 6.29 13.06
N GLU A 106 -5.86 7.46 13.69
CA GLU A 106 -7.06 7.86 14.39
C GLU A 106 -8.24 7.88 13.42
N GLY A 107 -9.36 7.31 13.84
CA GLY A 107 -10.57 7.25 13.02
C GLY A 107 -10.63 6.10 12.04
N VAL A 108 -9.61 5.25 11.99
CA VAL A 108 -9.63 4.01 11.21
C VAL A 108 -9.61 2.85 12.19
N PRO A 109 -10.66 2.01 12.23
CA PRO A 109 -10.67 0.86 13.13
C PRO A 109 -9.62 -0.16 12.70
N GLU A 110 -8.95 -0.75 13.67
CA GLU A 110 -7.92 -1.76 13.48
C GLU A 110 -6.68 -1.25 12.74
N ALA A 111 -5.56 -1.83 13.07
CA ALA A 111 -4.34 -1.66 12.30
C ALA A 111 -4.51 -2.33 10.94
N ARG A 112 -3.89 -1.76 9.92
CA ARG A 112 -3.97 -2.27 8.55
C ARG A 112 -2.61 -2.74 8.08
N ARG A 113 -2.59 -3.87 7.36
CA ARG A 113 -1.39 -4.30 6.65
C ARG A 113 -1.23 -3.44 5.41
N CYS A 114 -0.02 -2.94 5.20
CA CYS A 114 0.31 -2.11 4.04
C CYS A 114 1.49 -2.72 3.30
N ILE A 115 1.44 -2.66 1.98
CA ILE A 115 2.53 -3.15 1.13
C ILE A 115 2.88 -2.05 0.14
N LEU A 116 4.15 -1.66 0.13
CA LEU A 116 4.65 -0.67 -0.81
C LEU A 116 5.29 -1.38 -1.99
N PHE A 117 4.88 -0.99 -3.19
CA PHE A 117 5.39 -1.56 -4.43
C PHE A 117 6.07 -0.51 -5.27
N GLU A 118 7.03 -0.95 -6.07
CA GLU A 118 7.59 -0.12 -7.14
C GLU A 118 6.49 0.24 -8.13
N TRP A 119 6.50 1.48 -8.63
CA TRP A 119 5.53 1.93 -9.62
C TRP A 119 5.87 1.37 -10.99
N ILE A 120 4.86 0.82 -11.69
CA ILE A 120 5.02 0.33 -13.05
C ILE A 120 4.20 1.22 -13.99
N PRO A 121 4.85 2.04 -14.83
CA PRO A 121 4.14 2.95 -15.74
C PRO A 121 3.25 2.20 -16.73
N GLY A 122 2.06 2.77 -16.98
CA GLY A 122 1.16 2.26 -18.02
C GLY A 122 0.43 0.98 -17.65
N ARG A 123 0.52 0.51 -16.41
CA ARG A 123 -0.14 -0.72 -15.96
C ARG A 123 -1.12 -0.43 -14.85
N PRO A 124 -2.39 -0.89 -14.95
CA PRO A 124 -3.35 -0.73 -13.87
C PRO A 124 -2.87 -1.47 -12.61
N LEU A 125 -2.86 -0.78 -11.48
CA LEU A 125 -2.37 -1.37 -10.22
C LEU A 125 -3.39 -2.30 -9.57
N ASP A 126 -4.67 -2.13 -9.87
CA ASP A 126 -5.73 -2.98 -9.35
C ASP A 126 -5.81 -4.33 -10.04
N ASP A 127 -5.05 -4.54 -11.11
CA ASP A 127 -4.92 -5.84 -11.78
C ASP A 127 -3.89 -6.75 -11.09
N MET A 128 -3.30 -6.28 -10.02
CA MET A 128 -2.30 -7.05 -9.28
C MET A 128 -2.94 -8.07 -8.34
#